data_498c49e540eead4b849731788332bb61
#
_entry.id   498c49e540eead4b849731788332bb61
#
_cell.length_a   1.000
_cell.length_b   1.000
_cell.length_c   1.000
_cell.angle_alpha   90.00
_cell.angle_beta   90.00
_cell.angle_gamma   90.00
#
_symmetry.space_group_name_H-M   'P 1'
#
loop_
_entity.id
_entity.type
_entity.pdbx_description
1 polymer ?
#
loop_
_entity_poly.entity_id
_entity_poly.type
_entity_poly.pdbx_seq_one_letter_code
_entity_poly.pdbx_strand_id
1 'polypeptide(L)'
;MRIVTAVILTTLCSLVKGHIMMSAPPSRKSKYSEYYVSNNLVDYNIMAPLNIPGYSFPCKGFPKGPSTIDIYTNTISVTLEGSAIHGGGHCQFGISYDDNTFIVLKSVIRSCLITGMSYDVQLPNNIPSGDVTFFWTWVNAVGNREYYMECADVNIINDQNYSKGPIVGDKLVVLNLPGFPIIPEFPSPGMYDGREFILNTPKYSITPPQVKEKVKGQVQQEVHQKVKEQEVQQVILECNTDSNGFMLCDGDSYNVCSNGQWFAMNCAPGTSCKQSGSSIICDWK
;
A
#
# COMPACT_ATOMS: atom_id res chain seq x y z
N MET A 1 -59.90 11.71 33.25
CA MET A 1 -58.99 12.27 32.24
C MET A 1 -57.72 11.42 32.26
N ARG A 2 -57.55 10.50 31.29
CA ARG A 2 -56.38 9.62 31.23
C ARG A 2 -55.41 10.21 30.24
N ILE A 3 -54.23 10.58 30.72
CA ILE A 3 -53.12 11.11 29.90
C ILE A 3 -52.41 9.88 29.30
N VAL A 4 -52.48 9.72 28.01
CA VAL A 4 -51.72 8.71 27.24
C VAL A 4 -50.38 9.35 26.89
N THR A 5 -49.33 8.93 27.55
CA THR A 5 -47.94 9.37 27.24
C THR A 5 -47.48 8.55 26.03
N ALA A 6 -47.41 9.18 24.88
CA ALA A 6 -46.85 8.56 23.69
C ALA A 6 -45.29 8.61 23.81
N VAL A 7 -44.69 7.45 23.99
CA VAL A 7 -43.22 7.28 23.89
C VAL A 7 -42.83 7.27 22.42
N ILE A 8 -42.26 8.36 21.95
CA ILE A 8 -41.66 8.42 20.61
C ILE A 8 -40.31 7.70 20.69
N LEU A 9 -40.27 6.47 20.18
CA LEU A 9 -39.05 5.71 20.00
C LEU A 9 -38.33 6.27 18.77
N THR A 10 -37.40 7.22 18.97
CA THR A 10 -36.50 7.67 17.92
C THR A 10 -35.49 6.57 17.64
N THR A 11 -35.76 5.77 16.63
CA THR A 11 -34.77 4.86 16.04
C THR A 11 -33.64 5.71 15.48
N LEU A 12 -32.52 5.79 16.21
CA LEU A 12 -31.25 6.28 15.68
C LEU A 12 -30.84 5.29 14.58
N CYS A 13 -31.20 5.58 13.34
CA CYS A 13 -30.63 4.90 12.18
C CYS A 13 -29.16 5.34 12.12
N SER A 14 -28.29 4.60 12.76
CA SER A 14 -26.86 4.72 12.60
C SER A 14 -26.62 4.44 11.11
N LEU A 15 -26.37 5.48 10.33
CA LEU A 15 -25.82 5.36 8.98
C LEU A 15 -24.47 4.68 9.13
N VAL A 16 -24.47 3.36 9.08
CA VAL A 16 -23.25 2.58 8.94
C VAL A 16 -22.67 3.00 7.59
N LYS A 17 -21.79 3.97 7.62
CA LYS A 17 -21.00 4.33 6.45
C LYS A 17 -20.09 3.14 6.18
N GLY A 18 -20.49 2.30 5.27
CA GLY A 18 -19.67 1.20 4.81
C GLY A 18 -18.57 1.73 3.91
N HIS A 19 -17.38 1.70 4.43
CA HIS A 19 -16.21 2.21 3.75
C HIS A 19 -15.15 1.12 3.77
N ILE A 20 -14.43 1.01 2.65
CA ILE A 20 -13.34 0.05 2.47
C ILE A 20 -12.07 0.84 2.10
N MET A 21 -10.93 0.39 2.62
CA MET A 21 -9.62 0.94 2.29
C MET A 21 -8.62 -0.18 1.98
N MET A 22 -7.55 0.17 1.29
CA MET A 22 -6.41 -0.71 1.08
C MET A 22 -5.41 -0.52 2.22
N SER A 23 -5.22 -1.57 3.04
CA SER A 23 -4.27 -1.57 4.15
C SER A 23 -2.90 -2.10 3.75
N ALA A 24 -2.84 -3.00 2.76
CA ALA A 24 -1.59 -3.49 2.17
C ALA A 24 -1.73 -3.62 0.64
N PRO A 25 -0.76 -3.10 -0.14
CA PRO A 25 0.24 -2.12 0.31
C PRO A 25 -0.44 -0.86 0.86
N PRO A 26 0.19 -0.15 1.82
CA PRO A 26 -0.40 1.04 2.40
C PRO A 26 -0.66 2.12 1.34
N SER A 27 -1.91 2.55 1.20
CA SER A 27 -2.25 3.61 0.25
C SER A 27 -1.75 4.98 0.69
N ARG A 28 -1.69 5.93 -0.24
CA ARG A 28 -1.32 7.32 0.04
C ARG A 28 -2.20 7.88 1.14
N LYS A 29 -1.60 8.55 2.11
CA LYS A 29 -2.22 9.10 3.32
C LYS A 29 -2.87 8.07 4.25
N SER A 30 -2.52 6.79 4.10
CA SER A 30 -3.01 5.73 4.97
C SER A 30 -2.36 5.78 6.36
N LYS A 31 -3.14 5.44 7.38
CA LYS A 31 -2.66 5.21 8.75
C LYS A 31 -1.69 4.02 8.88
N TYR A 32 -1.62 3.17 7.86
CA TYR A 32 -0.72 2.01 7.81
C TYR A 32 0.64 2.34 7.18
N SER A 33 0.83 3.55 6.67
CA SER A 33 2.12 4.01 6.17
C SER A 33 2.83 4.82 7.24
N GLU A 34 3.98 4.33 7.68
CA GLU A 34 4.84 5.04 8.65
C GLU A 34 5.19 6.45 8.17
N TYR A 35 5.45 6.61 6.88
CA TYR A 35 5.74 7.92 6.29
C TYR A 35 4.61 8.92 6.54
N TYR A 36 3.35 8.55 6.26
CA TYR A 36 2.23 9.47 6.42
C TYR A 36 1.88 9.72 7.89
N VAL A 37 2.06 8.71 8.74
CA VAL A 37 1.87 8.84 10.20
C VAL A 37 2.89 9.79 10.79
N SER A 38 4.18 9.56 10.53
CA SER A 38 5.29 10.35 11.09
C SER A 38 5.28 11.81 10.64
N ASN A 39 4.69 12.09 9.47
CA ASN A 39 4.59 13.45 8.93
C ASN A 39 3.22 14.12 9.19
N ASN A 40 2.34 13.51 9.97
CA ASN A 40 0.97 14.02 10.25
C ASN A 40 0.15 14.27 8.97
N LEU A 41 0.29 13.39 7.97
CA LEU A 41 -0.36 13.49 6.67
C LEU A 41 -1.50 12.47 6.49
N VAL A 42 -1.89 11.75 7.54
CA VAL A 42 -2.94 10.72 7.48
C VAL A 42 -4.29 11.37 7.18
N ASP A 43 -5.00 10.78 6.22
CA ASP A 43 -6.40 11.10 5.96
C ASP A 43 -7.29 10.04 6.61
N TYR A 44 -7.95 10.38 7.71
CA TYR A 44 -8.83 9.47 8.44
C TYR A 44 -10.16 9.21 7.75
N ASN A 45 -10.47 9.92 6.66
CA ASN A 45 -11.64 9.70 5.82
C ASN A 45 -11.31 8.90 4.54
N ILE A 46 -10.09 8.37 4.42
CA ILE A 46 -9.57 7.69 3.22
C ILE A 46 -10.48 6.55 2.72
N MET A 47 -11.24 5.92 3.60
CA MET A 47 -12.17 4.83 3.27
C MET A 47 -13.38 5.29 2.42
N ALA A 48 -13.63 6.59 2.30
CA ALA A 48 -14.78 7.11 1.57
C ALA A 48 -14.60 7.00 0.05
N PRO A 49 -15.70 6.93 -0.74
CA PRO A 49 -15.64 6.91 -2.20
C PRO A 49 -15.17 8.25 -2.79
N LEU A 50 -14.85 8.26 -4.08
CA LEU A 50 -14.47 9.47 -4.82
C LEU A 50 -15.64 10.45 -5.06
N ASN A 51 -16.88 10.02 -4.81
CA ASN A 51 -18.07 10.82 -5.06
C ASN A 51 -18.31 11.91 -4.01
N ILE A 52 -17.45 12.06 -3.01
CA ILE A 52 -17.59 13.06 -1.95
C ILE A 52 -16.72 14.30 -2.22
N PRO A 53 -17.11 15.48 -1.70
CA PRO A 53 -16.26 16.67 -1.79
C PRO A 53 -14.86 16.47 -1.21
N GLY A 54 -13.86 17.02 -1.87
CA GLY A 54 -12.45 16.96 -1.44
C GLY A 54 -11.66 15.83 -2.07
N TYR A 55 -12.31 14.87 -2.73
CA TYR A 55 -11.64 13.84 -3.50
C TYR A 55 -11.86 14.02 -5.00
N SER A 56 -10.88 13.60 -5.78
CA SER A 56 -10.94 13.62 -7.24
C SER A 56 -10.27 12.37 -7.82
N PHE A 57 -10.71 11.98 -9.00
CA PHE A 57 -10.02 10.97 -9.80
C PHE A 57 -8.80 11.61 -10.49
N PRO A 58 -7.67 10.91 -10.57
CA PRO A 58 -7.35 9.62 -9.94
C PRO A 58 -6.83 9.75 -8.49
N CYS A 59 -6.65 8.62 -7.81
CA CYS A 59 -5.92 8.50 -6.52
C CYS A 59 -6.43 9.44 -5.41
N LYS A 60 -7.71 9.79 -5.40
CA LYS A 60 -8.34 10.78 -4.50
C LYS A 60 -7.78 12.20 -4.65
N GLY A 61 -7.03 12.48 -5.74
CA GLY A 61 -6.31 13.74 -5.91
C GLY A 61 -5.06 13.85 -5.03
N PHE A 62 -4.65 12.76 -4.39
CA PHE A 62 -3.44 12.75 -3.58
C PHE A 62 -2.20 12.69 -4.48
N PRO A 63 -1.24 13.60 -4.29
CA PRO A 63 0.00 13.58 -5.06
C PRO A 63 0.79 12.31 -4.78
N LYS A 64 1.62 11.91 -5.75
CA LYS A 64 2.59 10.82 -5.58
C LYS A 64 3.54 11.15 -4.43
N GLY A 65 3.70 10.17 -3.54
CA GLY A 65 4.61 10.23 -2.41
C GLY A 65 5.89 9.41 -2.63
N PRO A 66 6.72 9.27 -1.61
CA PRO A 66 7.80 8.30 -1.64
C PRO A 66 7.23 6.89 -1.61
N SER A 67 7.95 5.94 -2.20
CA SER A 67 7.60 4.52 -2.05
C SER A 67 7.70 4.10 -0.60
N THR A 68 6.61 3.48 -0.11
CA THR A 68 6.47 3.11 1.31
C THR A 68 6.73 1.63 1.57
N ILE A 69 6.92 0.84 0.52
CA ILE A 69 7.20 -0.59 0.60
C ILE A 69 8.00 -1.06 -0.62
N ASP A 70 8.94 -1.97 -0.39
CA ASP A 70 9.69 -2.69 -1.41
C ASP A 70 9.00 -4.01 -1.75
N ILE A 71 8.86 -4.29 -3.04
CA ILE A 71 8.27 -5.51 -3.58
C ILE A 71 9.37 -6.35 -4.23
N TYR A 72 9.74 -7.45 -3.60
CA TYR A 72 10.82 -8.37 -4.02
C TYR A 72 10.33 -9.56 -4.85
N THR A 73 9.03 -9.66 -5.05
CA THR A 73 8.38 -10.77 -5.77
C THR A 73 7.70 -10.26 -7.03
N ASN A 74 7.32 -11.17 -7.91
CA ASN A 74 6.47 -10.87 -9.05
C ASN A 74 4.96 -10.78 -8.70
N THR A 75 4.63 -10.68 -7.41
CA THR A 75 3.26 -10.64 -6.91
C THR A 75 3.14 -9.55 -5.87
N ILE A 76 2.12 -8.70 -5.99
CA ILE A 76 1.71 -7.78 -4.93
C ILE A 76 0.53 -8.42 -4.20
N SER A 77 0.72 -8.72 -2.91
CA SER A 77 -0.36 -9.16 -2.02
C SER A 77 -1.11 -7.95 -1.49
N VAL A 78 -2.41 -7.90 -1.77
CA VAL A 78 -3.29 -6.79 -1.40
C VAL A 78 -4.17 -7.22 -0.24
N THR A 79 -4.31 -6.36 0.76
CA THR A 79 -5.31 -6.52 1.83
C THR A 79 -6.20 -5.29 1.87
N LEU A 80 -7.50 -5.53 1.86
CA LEU A 80 -8.54 -4.51 2.01
C LEU A 80 -9.15 -4.61 3.40
N GLU A 81 -9.58 -3.50 3.95
CA GLU A 81 -10.21 -3.43 5.28
C GLU A 81 -11.46 -2.57 5.25
N GLY A 82 -12.45 -2.97 6.03
CA GLY A 82 -13.70 -2.24 6.20
C GLY A 82 -14.85 -3.16 6.59
N SER A 83 -16.02 -2.59 6.80
CA SER A 83 -17.17 -3.33 7.35
C SER A 83 -18.33 -3.51 6.37
N ALA A 84 -18.46 -2.68 5.34
CA ALA A 84 -19.58 -2.78 4.43
C ALA A 84 -19.12 -3.08 3.00
N ILE A 85 -19.36 -4.30 2.61
CA ILE A 85 -19.01 -4.85 1.30
C ILE A 85 -20.06 -4.55 0.20
N HIS A 86 -21.16 -3.88 0.53
CA HIS A 86 -22.21 -3.45 -0.41
C HIS A 86 -22.63 -4.51 -1.45
N GLY A 87 -22.80 -5.77 -0.98
CA GLY A 87 -23.14 -6.88 -1.86
C GLY A 87 -22.04 -7.27 -2.85
N GLY A 88 -20.81 -6.85 -2.62
CA GLY A 88 -19.68 -7.05 -3.53
C GLY A 88 -19.58 -5.98 -4.61
N GLY A 89 -19.23 -6.39 -5.82
CA GLY A 89 -19.07 -5.50 -6.96
C GLY A 89 -17.86 -5.84 -7.81
N HIS A 90 -17.33 -4.85 -8.54
CA HIS A 90 -16.19 -5.03 -9.41
C HIS A 90 -14.97 -4.35 -8.84
N CYS A 91 -13.87 -5.09 -8.70
CA CYS A 91 -12.57 -4.51 -8.38
C CYS A 91 -11.62 -4.61 -9.56
N GLN A 92 -10.78 -3.61 -9.71
CA GLN A 92 -9.63 -3.64 -10.60
C GLN A 92 -8.37 -3.26 -9.82
N PHE A 93 -7.29 -3.96 -10.13
CA PHE A 93 -5.97 -3.75 -9.54
C PHE A 93 -4.96 -3.58 -10.67
N GLY A 94 -4.01 -2.70 -10.50
CA GLY A 94 -3.02 -2.48 -11.54
C GLY A 94 -1.99 -1.43 -11.18
N ILE A 95 -1.32 -0.90 -12.18
CA ILE A 95 -0.18 0.01 -12.01
C ILE A 95 -0.26 1.22 -12.95
N SER A 96 0.47 2.26 -12.55
CA SER A 96 0.75 3.47 -13.32
C SER A 96 2.14 4.01 -13.00
N TYR A 97 2.79 4.67 -13.95
CA TYR A 97 4.04 5.41 -13.70
C TYR A 97 3.82 6.91 -13.57
N ASP A 98 2.76 7.44 -14.15
CA ASP A 98 2.51 8.88 -14.33
C ASP A 98 1.23 9.39 -13.65
N ASP A 99 0.48 8.51 -12.98
CA ASP A 99 -0.84 8.75 -12.40
C ASP A 99 -1.89 9.28 -13.39
N ASN A 100 -1.65 9.12 -14.69
CA ASN A 100 -2.57 9.48 -15.77
C ASN A 100 -2.97 8.26 -16.61
N THR A 101 -1.99 7.40 -16.88
CA THR A 101 -2.20 6.18 -17.66
C THR A 101 -2.15 4.99 -16.74
N PHE A 102 -3.30 4.35 -16.54
CA PHE A 102 -3.48 3.21 -15.65
C PHE A 102 -3.73 1.95 -16.45
N ILE A 103 -2.95 0.89 -16.19
CA ILE A 103 -3.20 -0.44 -16.74
C ILE A 103 -3.64 -1.40 -15.66
N VAL A 104 -4.64 -2.20 -15.96
CA VAL A 104 -5.19 -3.21 -15.08
C VAL A 104 -4.44 -4.52 -15.28
N LEU A 105 -4.02 -5.13 -14.19
CA LEU A 105 -3.36 -6.42 -14.13
C LEU A 105 -4.31 -7.52 -13.67
N LYS A 106 -5.32 -7.16 -12.85
CA LYS A 106 -6.32 -8.09 -12.33
C LYS A 106 -7.66 -7.40 -12.20
N SER A 107 -8.70 -8.06 -12.69
CA SER A 107 -10.10 -7.70 -12.45
C SER A 107 -10.80 -8.82 -11.67
N VAL A 108 -11.59 -8.42 -10.66
CA VAL A 108 -12.48 -9.31 -9.91
C VAL A 108 -13.90 -8.84 -10.17
N ILE A 109 -14.63 -9.59 -11.01
CA ILE A 109 -15.95 -9.19 -11.47
C ILE A 109 -17.01 -9.75 -10.55
N ARG A 110 -17.86 -8.89 -10.01
CA ARG A 110 -19.02 -9.17 -9.18
C ARG A 110 -18.72 -9.70 -7.78
N SER A 111 -17.71 -10.53 -7.61
CA SER A 111 -17.38 -11.21 -6.35
C SER A 111 -16.36 -10.46 -5.47
N CYS A 112 -15.94 -9.25 -5.87
CA CYS A 112 -15.01 -8.47 -5.06
C CYS A 112 -15.60 -8.19 -3.67
N LEU A 113 -14.79 -8.36 -2.63
CA LEU A 113 -15.13 -8.27 -1.21
C LEU A 113 -16.05 -9.40 -0.68
N ILE A 114 -16.71 -10.18 -1.55
CA ILE A 114 -17.53 -11.33 -1.13
C ILE A 114 -16.65 -12.55 -0.85
N THR A 115 -15.69 -12.82 -1.75
CA THR A 115 -14.83 -14.01 -1.67
C THR A 115 -13.61 -13.82 -0.75
N GLY A 116 -13.49 -12.66 -0.13
CA GLY A 116 -12.42 -12.30 0.79
C GLY A 116 -11.94 -10.87 0.58
N MET A 117 -11.07 -10.44 1.46
CA MET A 117 -10.46 -9.10 1.49
C MET A 117 -8.99 -9.12 1.07
N SER A 118 -8.46 -10.27 0.66
CA SER A 118 -7.06 -10.41 0.23
C SER A 118 -6.98 -10.89 -1.20
N TYR A 119 -6.06 -10.30 -1.97
CA TYR A 119 -5.89 -10.57 -3.40
C TYR A 119 -4.42 -10.58 -3.76
N ASP A 120 -4.00 -11.58 -4.52
CA ASP A 120 -2.67 -11.59 -5.13
C ASP A 120 -2.75 -11.06 -6.57
N VAL A 121 -1.94 -10.06 -6.86
CA VAL A 121 -1.86 -9.40 -8.18
C VAL A 121 -0.50 -9.70 -8.79
N GLN A 122 -0.51 -10.48 -9.88
CA GLN A 122 0.72 -10.84 -10.60
C GLN A 122 1.25 -9.62 -11.36
N LEU A 123 2.50 -9.30 -11.14
CA LEU A 123 3.22 -8.30 -11.91
C LEU A 123 3.67 -8.87 -13.26
N PRO A 124 3.71 -8.07 -14.32
CA PRO A 124 4.27 -8.50 -15.60
C PRO A 124 5.75 -8.90 -15.47
N ASN A 125 6.14 -9.97 -16.16
CA ASN A 125 7.52 -10.45 -16.12
C ASN A 125 8.56 -9.44 -16.62
N ASN A 126 8.14 -8.44 -17.38
CA ASN A 126 8.99 -7.39 -17.91
C ASN A 126 8.94 -6.07 -17.12
N ILE A 127 8.42 -6.10 -15.90
CA ILE A 127 8.40 -4.92 -15.04
C ILE A 127 9.82 -4.64 -14.50
N PRO A 128 10.41 -3.45 -14.76
CA PRO A 128 11.72 -3.13 -14.23
C PRO A 128 11.66 -2.74 -12.76
N SER A 129 12.81 -2.78 -12.09
CA SER A 129 12.96 -2.18 -10.76
C SER A 129 12.70 -0.68 -10.80
N GLY A 130 12.13 -0.16 -9.73
CA GLY A 130 11.88 1.26 -9.52
C GLY A 130 10.48 1.56 -8.99
N ASP A 131 10.23 2.86 -8.79
CA ASP A 131 8.99 3.34 -8.21
C ASP A 131 7.83 3.23 -9.20
N VAL A 132 6.72 2.66 -8.71
CA VAL A 132 5.47 2.51 -9.45
C VAL A 132 4.29 2.84 -8.55
N THR A 133 3.27 3.43 -9.11
CA THR A 133 1.98 3.57 -8.44
C THR A 133 1.19 2.29 -8.63
N PHE A 134 0.89 1.59 -7.55
CA PHE A 134 -0.08 0.50 -7.51
C PHE A 134 -1.44 1.05 -7.15
N PHE A 135 -2.52 0.57 -7.78
CA PHE A 135 -3.86 1.03 -7.47
C PHE A 135 -4.86 -0.11 -7.26
N TRP A 136 -5.87 0.17 -6.47
CA TRP A 136 -7.11 -0.58 -6.35
C TRP A 136 -8.28 0.34 -6.63
N THR A 137 -9.27 -0.20 -7.36
CA THR A 137 -10.58 0.45 -7.55
C THR A 137 -11.71 -0.51 -7.23
N TRP A 138 -12.86 0.05 -6.84
CA TRP A 138 -14.05 -0.73 -6.57
C TRP A 138 -15.31 0.04 -6.96
N VAL A 139 -16.22 -0.69 -7.63
CA VAL A 139 -17.58 -0.28 -7.93
C VAL A 139 -18.52 -1.20 -7.17
N ASN A 140 -19.29 -0.66 -6.24
CA ASN A 140 -20.17 -1.43 -5.37
C ASN A 140 -21.40 -1.99 -6.09
N ALA A 141 -21.88 -3.18 -5.66
CA ALA A 141 -23.07 -3.79 -6.27
C ALA A 141 -24.38 -3.18 -5.77
N VAL A 142 -24.45 -2.79 -4.49
CA VAL A 142 -25.67 -2.32 -3.83
C VAL A 142 -25.41 -1.02 -3.09
N GLY A 143 -26.40 -0.16 -2.99
CA GLY A 143 -26.35 1.14 -2.33
C GLY A 143 -26.11 2.30 -3.29
N ASN A 144 -25.66 3.43 -2.79
CA ASN A 144 -25.30 4.57 -3.63
C ASN A 144 -24.37 4.15 -4.76
N ARG A 145 -24.52 4.79 -5.91
CA ARG A 145 -23.61 4.53 -7.04
C ARG A 145 -22.28 5.23 -6.77
N GLU A 146 -21.33 4.44 -6.29
CA GLU A 146 -20.03 4.91 -5.78
C GLU A 146 -18.89 4.34 -6.61
N TYR A 147 -17.77 5.05 -6.59
CA TYR A 147 -16.51 4.62 -7.14
C TYR A 147 -15.39 4.87 -6.14
N TYR A 148 -14.68 3.83 -5.81
CA TYR A 148 -13.54 3.88 -4.91
C TYR A 148 -12.25 3.75 -5.70
N MET A 149 -11.25 4.51 -5.34
CA MET A 149 -9.88 4.34 -5.84
C MET A 149 -8.89 4.74 -4.77
N GLU A 150 -7.92 3.87 -4.53
CA GLU A 150 -6.78 4.17 -3.70
C GLU A 150 -5.50 3.79 -4.43
N CYS A 151 -4.43 4.55 -4.19
CA CYS A 151 -3.13 4.38 -4.81
C CYS A 151 -2.05 4.24 -3.72
N ALA A 152 -1.15 3.30 -3.91
CA ALA A 152 0.03 3.11 -3.09
C ALA A 152 1.29 3.32 -3.93
N ASP A 153 2.25 4.06 -3.41
CA ASP A 153 3.55 4.20 -4.04
C ASP A 153 4.45 3.06 -3.55
N VAL A 154 4.86 2.17 -4.45
CA VAL A 154 5.66 1.00 -4.14
C VAL A 154 6.93 0.99 -4.98
N ASN A 155 8.00 0.40 -4.48
CA ASN A 155 9.25 0.21 -5.19
C ASN A 155 9.40 -1.26 -5.59
N ILE A 156 9.47 -1.53 -6.87
CA ILE A 156 9.71 -2.89 -7.38
C ILE A 156 11.20 -3.17 -7.34
N ILE A 157 11.59 -4.25 -6.69
CA ILE A 157 12.97 -4.74 -6.66
C ILE A 157 13.04 -6.00 -7.52
N ASN A 158 13.71 -5.89 -8.63
CA ASN A 158 13.77 -6.96 -9.60
C ASN A 158 15.20 -7.13 -10.13
N ASP A 159 15.84 -8.26 -9.80
CA ASP A 159 17.24 -8.52 -10.08
C ASP A 159 17.49 -8.97 -11.54
N GLN A 160 16.43 -9.19 -12.32
CA GLN A 160 16.59 -9.68 -13.69
C GLN A 160 16.74 -8.53 -14.69
N ASN A 161 17.61 -8.72 -15.67
CA ASN A 161 17.77 -7.79 -16.80
C ASN A 161 16.53 -7.87 -17.72
N TYR A 162 15.48 -7.10 -17.38
CA TYR A 162 14.27 -7.07 -18.19
C TYR A 162 14.42 -6.26 -19.48
N SER A 163 13.70 -6.69 -20.47
CA SER A 163 13.57 -5.91 -21.70
C SER A 163 12.89 -4.58 -21.37
N LYS A 164 13.48 -3.47 -21.81
CA LYS A 164 12.98 -2.10 -21.62
C LYS A 164 11.70 -1.82 -22.44
N GLY A 165 10.87 -2.84 -22.71
CA GLY A 165 9.67 -2.73 -23.50
C GLY A 165 8.49 -2.16 -22.73
N PRO A 166 7.44 -1.70 -23.44
CA PRO A 166 6.22 -1.25 -22.79
C PRO A 166 5.53 -2.40 -22.05
N ILE A 167 4.90 -2.08 -20.94
CA ILE A 167 4.05 -2.99 -20.18
C ILE A 167 2.62 -2.82 -20.68
N VAL A 168 1.98 -3.93 -21.03
CA VAL A 168 0.63 -3.93 -21.62
C VAL A 168 -0.37 -4.52 -20.63
N GLY A 169 -1.51 -3.86 -20.48
CA GLY A 169 -2.63 -4.31 -19.66
C GLY A 169 -3.94 -3.77 -20.19
N ASP A 170 -5.04 -4.12 -19.54
CA ASP A 170 -6.33 -3.53 -19.87
C ASP A 170 -6.37 -2.06 -19.40
N LYS A 171 -7.07 -1.21 -20.15
CA LYS A 171 -7.31 0.16 -19.69
C LYS A 171 -8.14 0.14 -18.41
N LEU A 172 -7.82 0.97 -17.43
CA LEU A 172 -8.67 1.16 -16.25
C LEU A 172 -10.07 1.65 -16.66
N VAL A 173 -11.09 0.99 -16.13
CA VAL A 173 -12.50 1.39 -16.31
C VAL A 173 -12.94 2.22 -15.12
N VAL A 174 -13.47 3.40 -15.41
CA VAL A 174 -14.07 4.31 -14.42
C VAL A 174 -15.57 4.34 -14.63
N LEU A 175 -16.31 4.12 -13.55
CA LEU A 175 -17.77 4.10 -13.55
C LEU A 175 -18.32 4.96 -12.42
N ASN A 176 -19.58 5.37 -12.50
CA ASN A 176 -20.32 6.06 -11.43
C ASN A 176 -19.70 7.39 -10.97
N LEU A 177 -18.81 7.99 -11.75
CA LEU A 177 -18.29 9.34 -11.51
C LEU A 177 -18.86 10.32 -12.55
N PRO A 178 -18.89 11.61 -12.26
CA PRO A 178 -19.29 12.63 -13.25
C PRO A 178 -18.46 12.52 -14.54
N GLY A 179 -19.13 12.45 -15.68
CA GLY A 179 -18.50 12.29 -17.00
C GLY A 179 -18.18 10.85 -17.40
N PHE A 180 -18.47 9.87 -16.55
CA PHE A 180 -18.28 8.44 -16.83
C PHE A 180 -19.63 7.69 -16.84
N PRO A 181 -19.70 6.48 -17.43
CA PRO A 181 -20.92 5.67 -17.41
C PRO A 181 -21.38 5.37 -15.99
N ILE A 182 -22.70 5.40 -15.79
CA ILE A 182 -23.34 5.02 -14.53
C ILE A 182 -24.02 3.67 -14.75
N ILE A 183 -23.72 2.69 -13.88
CA ILE A 183 -24.36 1.38 -13.91
C ILE A 183 -25.39 1.28 -12.77
N PRO A 184 -26.50 0.54 -12.96
CA PRO A 184 -27.50 0.34 -11.92
C PRO A 184 -26.96 -0.52 -10.79
N GLU A 185 -27.74 -0.67 -9.71
CA GLU A 185 -27.50 -1.71 -8.71
C GLU A 185 -27.70 -3.10 -9.32
N PHE A 186 -26.90 -4.07 -8.84
CA PHE A 186 -26.98 -5.46 -9.30
C PHE A 186 -26.91 -6.46 -8.11
N PRO A 187 -27.90 -6.41 -7.19
CA PRO A 187 -27.90 -7.21 -5.97
C PRO A 187 -27.99 -8.72 -6.23
N SER A 188 -28.57 -9.13 -7.36
CA SER A 188 -28.83 -10.55 -7.64
C SER A 188 -28.08 -11.07 -8.87
N PRO A 189 -27.70 -12.35 -8.91
CA PRO A 189 -27.13 -12.98 -10.08
C PRO A 189 -28.05 -12.80 -11.32
N GLY A 190 -27.44 -12.60 -12.49
CA GLY A 190 -28.17 -12.42 -13.76
C GLY A 190 -28.65 -10.99 -14.04
N MET A 191 -28.59 -10.08 -13.08
CA MET A 191 -28.85 -8.67 -13.34
C MET A 191 -27.70 -8.04 -14.16
N TYR A 192 -28.06 -7.08 -14.99
CA TYR A 192 -27.10 -6.23 -15.69
C TYR A 192 -26.20 -5.51 -14.65
N ASP A 193 -24.90 -5.66 -14.81
CA ASP A 193 -23.91 -5.14 -13.87
C ASP A 193 -22.79 -4.31 -14.52
N GLY A 194 -22.87 -4.06 -15.82
CA GLY A 194 -21.88 -3.25 -16.53
C GLY A 194 -20.53 -3.91 -16.75
N ARG A 195 -20.41 -5.23 -16.52
CA ARG A 195 -19.15 -5.98 -16.69
C ARG A 195 -18.57 -5.87 -18.09
N GLU A 196 -19.39 -5.63 -19.10
CA GLU A 196 -18.94 -5.45 -20.48
C GLU A 196 -18.01 -4.23 -20.66
N PHE A 197 -18.14 -3.21 -19.82
CA PHE A 197 -17.19 -2.10 -19.81
C PHE A 197 -15.79 -2.58 -19.42
N ILE A 198 -15.69 -3.56 -18.52
CA ILE A 198 -14.43 -4.14 -18.06
C ILE A 198 -13.91 -5.17 -19.06
N LEU A 199 -14.79 -6.07 -19.53
CA LEU A 199 -14.39 -7.18 -20.38
C LEU A 199 -14.03 -6.77 -21.81
N ASN A 200 -14.60 -5.66 -22.32
CA ASN A 200 -14.37 -5.16 -23.66
C ASN A 200 -13.44 -3.94 -23.71
N THR A 201 -12.73 -3.67 -22.62
CA THR A 201 -11.80 -2.52 -22.56
C THR A 201 -10.59 -2.72 -23.47
N PRO A 202 -10.09 -1.69 -24.15
CA PRO A 202 -8.90 -1.81 -24.98
C PRO A 202 -7.64 -2.04 -24.15
N LYS A 203 -6.65 -2.67 -24.78
CA LYS A 203 -5.32 -2.78 -24.18
C LYS A 203 -4.61 -1.43 -24.27
N TYR A 204 -4.00 -1.05 -23.15
CA TYR A 204 -3.11 0.10 -23.05
C TYR A 204 -1.69 -0.36 -22.76
N SER A 205 -0.73 0.49 -23.10
CA SER A 205 0.66 0.28 -22.76
C SER A 205 1.21 1.47 -21.98
N ILE A 206 1.99 1.17 -20.95
CA ILE A 206 2.76 2.15 -20.21
C ILE A 206 4.24 1.86 -20.40
N THR A 207 5.03 2.92 -20.55
CA THR A 207 6.48 2.79 -20.65
C THR A 207 7.10 3.16 -19.33
N PRO A 208 7.88 2.25 -18.72
CA PRO A 208 8.64 2.57 -17.53
C PRO A 208 9.50 3.82 -17.75
N PRO A 209 9.63 4.69 -16.74
CA PRO A 209 10.55 5.82 -16.84
C PRO A 209 11.93 5.29 -17.22
N GLN A 210 12.57 5.95 -18.19
CA GLN A 210 13.96 5.63 -18.51
C GLN A 210 14.79 5.91 -17.25
N VAL A 211 15.22 4.86 -16.57
CA VAL A 211 16.28 5.00 -15.58
C VAL A 211 17.46 5.55 -16.38
N LYS A 212 17.78 6.83 -16.19
CA LYS A 212 19.04 7.36 -16.68
C LYS A 212 20.09 6.45 -16.07
N GLU A 213 20.73 5.59 -16.86
CA GLU A 213 21.90 4.84 -16.43
C GLU A 213 22.87 5.87 -15.87
N LYS A 214 22.84 6.08 -14.56
CA LYS A 214 24.02 6.63 -13.88
C LYS A 214 25.12 5.67 -14.28
N VAL A 215 26.03 6.19 -15.09
CA VAL A 215 27.15 5.46 -15.68
C VAL A 215 27.65 4.46 -14.65
N LYS A 216 27.57 3.16 -14.96
CA LYS A 216 27.96 2.04 -14.06
C LYS A 216 29.36 2.26 -13.44
N GLY A 217 30.21 3.09 -14.05
CA GLY A 217 31.49 3.52 -13.52
C GLY A 217 31.44 4.50 -12.36
N GLN A 218 30.42 5.35 -12.24
CA GLN A 218 30.33 6.30 -11.11
C GLN A 218 29.68 5.65 -9.90
N VAL A 219 28.67 4.78 -10.10
CA VAL A 219 28.03 4.04 -8.99
C VAL A 219 29.01 3.02 -8.40
N GLN A 220 29.81 2.31 -9.24
CA GLN A 220 30.86 1.42 -8.69
C GLN A 220 31.98 2.19 -7.99
N GLN A 221 32.32 3.40 -8.42
CA GLN A 221 33.27 4.25 -7.71
C GLN A 221 32.65 4.83 -6.43
N GLU A 222 31.41 5.30 -6.44
CA GLU A 222 30.72 5.77 -5.22
C GLU A 222 30.43 4.64 -4.24
N VAL A 223 30.03 3.45 -4.71
CA VAL A 223 29.84 2.27 -3.86
C VAL A 223 31.19 1.77 -3.33
N HIS A 224 32.25 1.73 -4.16
CA HIS A 224 33.58 1.35 -3.69
C HIS A 224 34.18 2.38 -2.73
N GLN A 225 33.87 3.66 -2.94
CA GLN A 225 34.31 4.73 -2.03
C GLN A 225 33.47 4.71 -0.73
N LYS A 226 32.15 4.51 -0.80
CA LYS A 226 31.30 4.32 0.39
C LYS A 226 31.58 3.02 1.12
N VAL A 227 31.86 1.93 0.42
CA VAL A 227 32.29 0.66 1.08
C VAL A 227 33.65 0.81 1.70
N LYS A 228 34.63 1.51 1.08
CA LYS A 228 35.92 1.85 1.74
C LYS A 228 35.75 2.84 2.88
N GLU A 229 34.82 3.80 2.77
CA GLU A 229 34.50 4.70 3.88
C GLU A 229 33.68 3.99 4.98
N GLN A 230 32.87 2.99 4.67
CA GLN A 230 32.18 2.13 5.65
C GLN A 230 33.08 1.07 6.27
N GLU A 231 34.08 0.55 5.56
CA GLU A 231 35.11 -0.32 6.15
C GLU A 231 36.10 0.45 7.04
N VAL A 232 36.21 1.77 6.87
CA VAL A 232 37.05 2.64 7.75
C VAL A 232 36.19 3.32 8.83
N GLN A 233 34.89 3.41 8.65
CA GLN A 233 33.89 3.76 9.68
C GLN A 233 33.24 2.49 10.24
N GLN A 234 34.00 1.62 10.82
CA GLN A 234 33.57 1.00 12.05
C GLN A 234 33.39 2.19 13.02
N VAL A 235 32.19 2.74 13.03
CA VAL A 235 31.76 3.67 14.07
C VAL A 235 31.93 2.88 15.37
N ILE A 236 33.06 3.10 16.04
CA ILE A 236 33.19 2.78 17.45
C ILE A 236 32.08 3.66 18.05
N LEU A 237 30.93 3.08 18.29
CA LEU A 237 29.84 3.76 19.00
C LEU A 237 30.40 3.98 20.39
N GLU A 238 30.99 5.16 20.63
CA GLU A 238 31.50 5.51 21.95
C GLU A 238 30.34 5.54 22.91
N CYS A 239 30.43 4.79 23.98
CA CYS A 239 29.45 4.89 25.04
C CYS A 239 29.68 6.20 25.78
N ASN A 240 28.82 7.16 25.61
CA ASN A 240 28.82 8.47 26.24
C ASN A 240 27.45 8.82 26.79
N THR A 241 27.24 10.03 27.27
CA THR A 241 25.96 10.48 27.83
C THR A 241 24.80 10.43 26.83
N ASP A 242 25.09 10.64 25.54
CA ASP A 242 24.05 10.68 24.47
C ASP A 242 23.67 9.25 24.02
N SER A 243 24.58 8.29 24.18
CA SER A 243 24.34 6.87 23.89
C SER A 243 23.94 6.04 25.12
N ASN A 244 23.66 6.68 26.24
CA ASN A 244 23.24 5.99 27.47
C ASN A 244 21.91 5.23 27.26
N GLY A 245 21.90 3.94 27.55
CA GLY A 245 20.80 3.04 27.29
C GLY A 245 20.83 2.36 25.90
N PHE A 246 21.78 2.71 25.03
CA PHE A 246 22.00 2.01 23.77
C PHE A 246 22.42 0.57 24.00
N MET A 247 21.90 -0.34 23.18
CA MET A 247 22.24 -1.77 23.23
C MET A 247 22.76 -2.24 21.88
N LEU A 248 23.82 -3.02 21.88
CA LEU A 248 24.44 -3.58 20.67
C LEU A 248 24.54 -5.09 20.77
N CYS A 249 24.03 -5.80 19.78
CA CYS A 249 24.13 -7.25 19.69
C CYS A 249 25.57 -7.70 19.39
N ASP A 250 25.97 -8.80 20.04
CA ASP A 250 27.23 -9.53 19.78
C ASP A 250 26.96 -11.04 19.87
N GLY A 251 26.43 -11.61 18.77
CA GLY A 251 26.07 -13.02 18.70
C GLY A 251 24.95 -13.42 19.66
N ASP A 252 25.26 -14.24 20.67
CA ASP A 252 24.34 -14.68 21.73
C ASP A 252 24.34 -13.74 22.95
N SER A 253 25.08 -12.64 22.86
CA SER A 253 25.24 -11.62 23.89
C SER A 253 24.89 -10.23 23.33
N TYR A 254 24.84 -9.26 24.21
CA TYR A 254 24.69 -7.86 23.84
C TYR A 254 25.41 -6.98 24.85
N ASN A 255 25.79 -5.79 24.40
CA ASN A 255 26.41 -4.78 25.23
C ASN A 255 25.46 -3.64 25.50
N VAL A 256 25.36 -3.16 26.73
CA VAL A 256 24.54 -2.01 27.15
C VAL A 256 25.46 -0.85 27.50
N CYS A 257 25.26 0.31 26.88
CA CYS A 257 25.93 1.53 27.27
C CYS A 257 25.30 2.12 28.53
N SER A 258 26.06 2.29 29.58
CA SER A 258 25.62 2.96 30.80
C SER A 258 26.77 3.77 31.44
N ASN A 259 26.48 5.05 31.71
CA ASN A 259 27.41 5.98 32.34
C ASN A 259 28.80 6.04 31.67
N GLY A 260 28.83 6.03 30.33
CA GLY A 260 30.05 6.11 29.56
C GLY A 260 30.87 4.80 29.46
N GLN A 261 30.29 3.65 29.85
CA GLN A 261 30.91 2.34 29.76
C GLN A 261 29.96 1.31 29.15
N TRP A 262 30.54 0.35 28.41
CA TRP A 262 29.81 -0.80 27.86
C TRP A 262 29.79 -1.96 28.86
N PHE A 263 28.61 -2.51 29.14
CA PHE A 263 28.42 -3.68 30.00
C PHE A 263 27.90 -4.84 29.14
N ALA A 264 28.66 -5.95 29.12
CA ALA A 264 28.26 -7.15 28.39
C ALA A 264 27.18 -7.94 29.17
N MET A 265 26.15 -8.35 28.46
CA MET A 265 25.04 -9.16 28.96
C MET A 265 24.81 -10.34 28.03
N ASN A 266 24.29 -11.46 28.52
CA ASN A 266 23.99 -12.62 27.70
C ASN A 266 22.45 -12.75 27.49
N CYS A 267 22.06 -13.19 26.30
CA CYS A 267 20.72 -13.67 26.06
C CYS A 267 20.50 -14.99 26.82
N ALA A 268 19.21 -15.34 27.05
CA ALA A 268 18.88 -16.60 27.70
C ALA A 268 19.39 -17.79 26.87
N PRO A 269 19.75 -18.93 27.51
CA PRO A 269 20.17 -20.13 26.80
C PRO A 269 19.16 -20.55 25.71
N GLY A 270 19.66 -20.77 24.49
CA GLY A 270 18.84 -21.13 23.32
C GLY A 270 18.33 -19.94 22.51
N THR A 271 18.66 -18.71 22.91
CA THR A 271 18.30 -17.49 22.16
C THR A 271 19.53 -16.79 21.60
N SER A 272 19.34 -16.00 20.55
CA SER A 272 20.37 -15.10 19.97
C SER A 272 19.87 -13.66 19.97
N CYS A 273 20.83 -12.73 20.00
CA CYS A 273 20.52 -11.32 19.98
C CYS A 273 20.18 -10.86 18.56
N LYS A 274 19.09 -10.11 18.43
CA LYS A 274 18.67 -9.41 17.19
C LYS A 274 18.61 -7.91 17.46
N GLN A 275 19.33 -7.12 16.67
CA GLN A 275 19.35 -5.67 16.80
C GLN A 275 17.99 -5.07 16.36
N SER A 276 17.47 -4.12 17.12
CA SER A 276 16.25 -3.38 16.84
C SER A 276 16.46 -1.88 17.14
N GLY A 277 17.02 -1.15 16.18
CA GLY A 277 17.40 0.25 16.39
C GLY A 277 18.43 0.40 17.50
N SER A 278 18.12 1.21 18.52
CA SER A 278 18.96 1.41 19.73
C SER A 278 18.75 0.34 20.81
N SER A 279 17.85 -0.61 20.60
CA SER A 279 17.51 -1.71 21.51
C SER A 279 17.80 -3.07 20.89
N ILE A 280 17.62 -4.14 21.66
CA ILE A 280 17.80 -5.52 21.19
C ILE A 280 16.59 -6.38 21.57
N ILE A 281 16.46 -7.53 20.90
CA ILE A 281 15.53 -8.61 21.25
C ILE A 281 16.35 -9.90 21.31
N CYS A 282 16.23 -10.65 22.41
CA CYS A 282 16.75 -12.02 22.49
C CYS A 282 15.65 -12.98 22.00
N ASP A 283 15.83 -13.62 20.84
CA ASP A 283 14.86 -14.47 20.18
C ASP A 283 15.42 -15.89 19.97
N TRP A 284 14.54 -16.88 19.90
CA TRP A 284 14.94 -18.29 19.71
C TRP A 284 15.78 -18.47 18.43
N LYS A 285 16.79 -19.35 18.52
CA LYS A 285 17.68 -19.71 17.41
C LYS A 285 16.97 -20.52 16.33
#